data_c299363e423508fb4203d7c847651d1f
#
_entry.id   c299363e423508fb4203d7c847651d1f
#
_cell.length_a   1.000
_cell.length_b   1.000
_cell.length_c   1.000
_cell.angle_alpha   90.00
_cell.angle_beta   90.00
_cell.angle_gamma   90.00
#
_symmetry.space_group_name_H-M   'P 1'
#
loop_
_entity.id
_entity.type
_entity.pdbx_description
1 polymer ?
#
loop_
_entity_poly.entity_id
_entity_poly.type
_entity_poly.pdbx_seq_one_letter_code
_entity_poly.pdbx_strand_id
1 'polypeptide(L)'
;VAKSGNTGNVFDLGELRRLVDELGTAPREARAAVLDEAVAGDAGDADCDCPSCGTEALSFPPVELAPDAELARAVLRVPLVRDARRLAAWTGTRQVTPECLLPDPFLAAAELGLPGPARVHLLWVVAVNTGMLRISRGTAAPGPLVLTGDLPPRALLEFWDGVVMDVLDRADESLTGSAVVDEHLAEMLATMYAVSDGLSPATLVKGILQSHEVACEARPAQMRQLAASLPGELAAALDLLGYCGLVERSPAGWPRLTPLGVWAVRQDLMREGHDAPTGAEVAVFADLGAGELVEAIVKGSAAPSAVTVWLESRGPETAARELLGVAASGAAGQRGVVSTILEELGPEAETPVREALAEPSLWRYAASWLHIRDLPAPTLTPADNTWIAVDTLASLIHQGRAPEGMGEFAALEPGEDLVRLVEEMALVEHPDAIVVLDMLGAHHADAAVAKAARKAVMKARSR
;
A
#
# COMPACT_ATOMS: atom_id res chain seq x y z
N VAL A 1 19.05 -17.73 -14.76
CA VAL A 1 18.00 -16.74 -15.03
C VAL A 1 16.74 -17.32 -14.47
N ALA A 2 16.50 -17.12 -13.19
CA ALA A 2 15.24 -17.45 -12.53
C ALA A 2 14.30 -16.25 -12.71
N LYS A 3 13.10 -16.47 -13.24
CA LYS A 3 12.01 -15.50 -13.23
C LYS A 3 11.54 -15.39 -11.79
N SER A 4 11.70 -14.25 -11.15
CA SER A 4 10.97 -13.92 -9.95
C SER A 4 9.48 -13.80 -10.33
N GLY A 5 8.68 -14.76 -9.88
CA GLY A 5 7.23 -14.66 -9.95
C GLY A 5 6.77 -13.59 -8.96
N ASN A 6 6.06 -12.60 -9.49
CA ASN A 6 5.38 -11.59 -8.71
C ASN A 6 4.19 -12.28 -8.01
N THR A 7 4.28 -12.47 -6.70
CA THR A 7 3.17 -12.99 -5.89
C THR A 7 2.25 -11.80 -5.60
N GLY A 8 1.05 -11.85 -6.19
CA GLY A 8 0.00 -10.85 -6.00
C GLY A 8 -0.39 -10.69 -4.52
N ASN A 9 -0.80 -9.50 -4.16
CA ASN A 9 -1.29 -9.11 -2.84
C ASN A 9 -2.41 -10.03 -2.36
N VAL A 10 -2.16 -10.79 -1.30
CA VAL A 10 -3.11 -11.71 -0.69
C VAL A 10 -3.90 -11.06 0.45
N PHE A 11 -3.52 -9.88 0.90
CA PHE A 11 -4.39 -9.05 1.72
C PHE A 11 -5.20 -8.13 0.80
N ASP A 12 -6.52 -8.39 0.68
CA ASP A 12 -7.43 -7.40 0.11
C ASP A 12 -7.46 -6.18 1.05
N LEU A 13 -6.74 -5.14 0.63
CA LEU A 13 -6.62 -3.92 1.40
C LEU A 13 -7.91 -3.08 1.39
N GLY A 14 -8.84 -3.34 0.46
CA GLY A 14 -10.22 -2.85 0.55
C GLY A 14 -10.94 -3.47 1.75
N GLU A 15 -10.64 -4.72 2.04
CA GLU A 15 -11.15 -5.43 3.21
C GLU A 15 -10.44 -4.99 4.50
N LEU A 16 -9.13 -4.74 4.44
CA LEU A 16 -8.35 -4.15 5.54
C LEU A 16 -8.82 -2.72 5.85
N ARG A 17 -9.18 -1.94 4.83
CA ARG A 17 -9.73 -0.59 4.98
C ARG A 17 -11.13 -0.62 5.63
N ARG A 18 -12.03 -1.50 5.18
CA ARG A 18 -13.33 -1.72 5.84
C ARG A 18 -13.14 -2.14 7.30
N LEU A 19 -12.18 -3.00 7.58
CA LEU A 19 -11.80 -3.43 8.92
C LEU A 19 -11.27 -2.28 9.79
N VAL A 20 -10.43 -1.42 9.24
CA VAL A 20 -9.89 -0.24 9.95
C VAL A 20 -11.01 0.75 10.24
N ASP A 21 -11.94 0.98 9.30
CA ASP A 21 -13.08 1.87 9.45
C ASP A 21 -14.09 1.32 10.49
N GLU A 22 -14.40 0.03 10.47
CA GLU A 22 -15.21 -0.65 11.47
C GLU A 22 -14.55 -0.67 12.86
N LEU A 23 -13.21 -0.84 12.90
CA LEU A 23 -12.42 -0.81 14.13
C LEU A 23 -12.30 0.60 14.71
N GLY A 24 -12.31 1.66 13.89
CA GLY A 24 -12.27 3.05 14.34
C GLY A 24 -13.44 3.43 15.25
N THR A 25 -14.60 2.83 15.06
CA THR A 25 -15.86 3.16 15.77
C THR A 25 -16.29 2.15 16.82
N ALA A 26 -15.71 0.96 16.90
CA ALA A 26 -16.14 -0.13 17.77
C ALA A 26 -15.44 -0.19 19.15
N PRO A 27 -16.12 -0.66 20.23
CA PRO A 27 -15.49 -0.97 21.51
C PRO A 27 -14.38 -2.02 21.37
N ARG A 28 -13.35 -1.94 22.22
CA ARG A 28 -12.11 -2.74 22.13
C ARG A 28 -12.31 -4.26 21.99
N GLU A 29 -13.32 -4.81 22.67
CA GLU A 29 -13.64 -6.26 22.61
C GLU A 29 -14.33 -6.64 21.28
N ALA A 30 -15.12 -5.74 20.70
CA ALA A 30 -15.74 -5.91 19.39
C ALA A 30 -14.69 -5.82 18.26
N ARG A 31 -13.64 -5.01 18.41
CA ARG A 31 -12.54 -4.90 17.44
C ARG A 31 -11.79 -6.22 17.21
N ALA A 32 -11.55 -6.98 18.29
CA ALA A 32 -10.89 -8.27 18.18
C ALA A 32 -11.78 -9.33 17.48
N ALA A 33 -13.10 -9.29 17.72
CA ALA A 33 -14.05 -10.21 17.10
C ALA A 33 -14.24 -9.92 15.59
N VAL A 34 -14.30 -8.66 15.19
CA VAL A 34 -14.43 -8.23 13.80
C VAL A 34 -13.17 -8.60 13.00
N LEU A 35 -11.98 -8.44 13.59
CA LEU A 35 -10.73 -8.91 12.98
C LEU A 35 -10.71 -10.43 12.77
N ASP A 36 -11.21 -11.20 13.74
CA ASP A 36 -11.30 -12.65 13.62
C ASP A 36 -12.34 -13.11 12.57
N GLU A 37 -13.39 -12.33 12.33
CA GLU A 37 -14.46 -12.65 11.37
C GLU A 37 -14.09 -12.24 9.94
N ALA A 38 -13.44 -11.10 9.75
CA ALA A 38 -13.02 -10.63 8.42
C ALA A 38 -11.86 -11.43 7.84
N VAL A 39 -10.95 -11.93 8.67
CA VAL A 39 -9.93 -12.90 8.27
C VAL A 39 -10.55 -14.28 7.92
N ALA A 40 -11.85 -14.51 8.21
CA ALA A 40 -12.58 -15.74 7.88
C ALA A 40 -13.44 -15.63 6.61
N GLY A 41 -13.60 -14.45 6.02
CA GLY A 41 -14.43 -14.20 4.84
C GLY A 41 -13.66 -14.40 3.53
N ASP A 42 -14.16 -15.31 2.79
CA ASP A 42 -14.15 -15.57 1.35
C ASP A 42 -12.84 -15.39 0.55
N ALA A 43 -12.18 -16.51 0.30
CA ALA A 43 -11.21 -16.67 -0.78
C ALA A 43 -11.96 -16.78 -2.12
N GLY A 44 -12.47 -15.67 -2.64
CA GLY A 44 -13.11 -15.56 -3.94
C GLY A 44 -12.12 -15.07 -5.00
N ASP A 45 -11.85 -15.95 -5.98
CA ASP A 45 -11.22 -15.70 -7.30
C ASP A 45 -9.94 -14.83 -7.33
N ALA A 46 -8.83 -15.38 -6.83
CA ALA A 46 -7.51 -14.80 -6.95
C ALA A 46 -6.69 -15.30 -8.17
N ASP A 47 -7.33 -15.80 -9.23
CA ASP A 47 -6.65 -16.16 -10.49
C ASP A 47 -6.77 -15.06 -11.54
N CYS A 48 -6.30 -13.83 -11.23
CA CYS A 48 -6.15 -12.80 -12.24
C CYS A 48 -4.66 -12.59 -12.59
N ASP A 49 -4.19 -13.24 -13.66
CA ASP A 49 -2.87 -12.99 -14.30
C ASP A 49 -2.86 -11.66 -15.08
N CYS A 50 -3.70 -10.69 -14.73
CA CYS A 50 -3.75 -9.41 -15.42
C CYS A 50 -2.63 -8.47 -14.93
N PRO A 51 -1.95 -7.76 -15.84
CA PRO A 51 -0.89 -6.81 -15.49
C PRO A 51 -1.34 -5.67 -14.55
N SER A 52 -2.63 -5.38 -14.51
CA SER A 52 -3.23 -4.33 -13.67
C SER A 52 -3.41 -4.75 -12.21
N CYS A 53 -3.53 -6.04 -11.90
CA CYS A 53 -3.70 -6.50 -10.51
C CYS A 53 -2.41 -6.45 -9.68
N GLY A 54 -1.27 -6.20 -10.28
CA GLY A 54 0.05 -6.22 -9.63
C GLY A 54 0.63 -4.87 -9.23
N THR A 55 -0.06 -3.75 -9.46
CA THR A 55 0.54 -2.41 -9.27
C THR A 55 -0.43 -1.34 -8.77
N GLU A 56 -1.56 -1.68 -8.18
CA GLU A 56 -2.40 -0.65 -7.58
C GLU A 56 -1.71 -0.03 -6.37
N ALA A 57 -1.57 1.30 -6.42
CA ALA A 57 -1.06 2.07 -5.31
C ALA A 57 -2.05 1.99 -4.15
N LEU A 58 -1.62 1.38 -3.04
CA LEU A 58 -2.43 1.21 -1.85
C LEU A 58 -2.47 2.50 -1.05
N SER A 59 -3.57 2.76 -0.36
CA SER A 59 -3.71 3.90 0.53
C SER A 59 -3.76 3.42 1.99
N PHE A 60 -2.91 4.01 2.81
CA PHE A 60 -2.79 3.69 4.23
C PHE A 60 -3.37 4.81 5.11
N PRO A 61 -3.83 4.49 6.32
CA PRO A 61 -4.29 5.50 7.26
C PRO A 61 -3.19 6.54 7.57
N PRO A 62 -3.56 7.82 7.76
CA PRO A 62 -2.62 8.84 8.17
C PRO A 62 -1.99 8.51 9.53
N VAL A 63 -0.68 8.74 9.65
CA VAL A 63 0.07 8.49 10.89
C VAL A 63 0.64 9.78 11.47
N GLU A 64 0.81 9.79 12.80
CA GLU A 64 1.54 10.84 13.49
C GLU A 64 3.01 10.46 13.61
N LEU A 65 3.89 11.24 12.98
CA LEU A 65 5.34 11.04 13.12
C LEU A 65 5.89 11.89 14.26
N ALA A 66 6.72 11.26 15.08
CA ALA A 66 7.51 12.00 16.04
C ALA A 66 8.54 12.90 15.29
N PRO A 67 8.94 14.04 15.89
CA PRO A 67 9.94 14.93 15.27
C PRO A 67 11.27 14.21 14.99
N ASP A 68 11.91 14.52 13.86
CA ASP A 68 13.19 13.91 13.44
C ASP A 68 14.24 13.91 14.56
N ALA A 69 14.32 14.99 15.36
CA ALA A 69 15.24 15.06 16.47
C ALA A 69 14.94 14.07 17.61
N GLU A 70 13.69 13.67 17.78
CA GLU A 70 13.29 12.66 18.76
C GLU A 70 13.56 11.25 18.22
N LEU A 71 13.19 10.99 16.97
CA LEU A 71 13.49 9.74 16.28
C LEU A 71 15.00 9.49 16.23
N ALA A 72 15.80 10.49 15.87
CA ALA A 72 17.26 10.40 15.85
C ALA A 72 17.85 10.04 17.23
N ARG A 73 17.31 10.59 18.31
CA ARG A 73 17.70 10.19 19.67
C ARG A 73 17.31 8.74 19.99
N ALA A 74 16.19 8.26 19.44
CA ALA A 74 15.77 6.87 19.59
C ALA A 74 16.72 5.91 18.86
N VAL A 75 17.21 6.26 17.65
CA VAL A 75 18.21 5.46 16.90
C VAL A 75 19.42 5.09 17.78
N LEU A 76 19.97 6.05 18.51
CA LEU A 76 21.14 5.81 19.36
C LEU A 76 20.87 4.85 20.52
N ARG A 77 19.60 4.61 20.85
CA ARG A 77 19.16 3.67 21.90
C ARG A 77 18.79 2.30 21.35
N VAL A 78 18.64 2.15 20.03
CA VAL A 78 18.35 0.87 19.40
C VAL A 78 19.42 -0.16 19.78
N PRO A 79 19.05 -1.35 20.29
CA PRO A 79 20.00 -2.35 20.74
C PRO A 79 21.03 -2.74 19.67
N LEU A 80 20.57 -2.97 18.43
CA LEU A 80 21.43 -3.30 17.29
C LEU A 80 22.50 -2.21 17.05
N VAL A 81 22.09 -0.94 16.99
CA VAL A 81 22.99 0.21 16.75
C VAL A 81 23.99 0.35 17.90
N ARG A 82 23.50 0.26 19.13
CA ARG A 82 24.34 0.34 20.33
C ARG A 82 25.41 -0.78 20.35
N ASP A 83 24.99 -2.01 20.07
CA ASP A 83 25.89 -3.16 20.15
C ASP A 83 26.87 -3.19 18.96
N ALA A 84 26.44 -2.76 17.75
CA ALA A 84 27.34 -2.56 16.60
C ALA A 84 28.41 -1.49 16.90
N ARG A 85 28.03 -0.36 17.52
CA ARG A 85 28.98 0.68 17.95
C ARG A 85 29.95 0.15 19.01
N ARG A 86 29.50 -0.66 19.98
CA ARG A 86 30.35 -1.29 20.98
C ARG A 86 31.33 -2.26 20.33
N LEU A 87 30.87 -3.07 19.36
CA LEU A 87 31.74 -3.97 18.60
C LEU A 87 32.79 -3.18 17.82
N ALA A 88 32.39 -2.13 17.12
CA ALA A 88 33.31 -1.30 16.35
C ALA A 88 34.36 -0.61 17.23
N ALA A 89 33.97 -0.10 18.39
CA ALA A 89 34.88 0.49 19.36
C ALA A 89 35.84 -0.56 19.96
N TRP A 90 35.31 -1.75 20.29
CA TRP A 90 36.12 -2.87 20.81
C TRP A 90 37.11 -3.37 19.75
N THR A 91 36.70 -3.45 18.48
CA THR A 91 37.58 -3.86 17.38
C THR A 91 38.76 -2.91 17.23
N GLY A 92 38.57 -1.60 17.34
CA GLY A 92 39.64 -0.62 17.22
C GLY A 92 40.44 -0.81 15.94
N THR A 93 41.77 -0.93 16.03
CA THR A 93 42.70 -1.14 14.91
C THR A 93 43.20 -2.59 14.83
N ARG A 94 42.28 -3.56 14.91
CA ARG A 94 42.65 -4.98 14.83
C ARG A 94 42.83 -5.45 13.40
N GLN A 95 43.71 -6.46 13.21
CA GLN A 95 43.79 -7.17 11.93
C GLN A 95 42.53 -8.00 11.71
N VAL A 96 42.13 -8.15 10.47
CA VAL A 96 41.05 -9.00 10.03
C VAL A 96 41.57 -10.18 9.21
N THR A 97 40.75 -11.22 9.06
CA THR A 97 41.10 -12.36 8.20
C THR A 97 41.19 -11.93 6.73
N PRO A 98 41.79 -12.76 5.83
CA PRO A 98 41.82 -12.48 4.39
C PRO A 98 40.41 -12.24 3.78
N GLU A 99 39.39 -12.88 4.37
CA GLU A 99 37.97 -12.75 4.01
C GLU A 99 37.30 -11.50 4.62
N CYS A 100 38.10 -10.62 5.24
CA CYS A 100 37.63 -9.40 5.93
C CYS A 100 36.73 -9.66 7.14
N LEU A 101 36.86 -10.80 7.80
CA LEU A 101 36.11 -11.17 8.99
C LEU A 101 36.90 -10.92 10.28
N LEU A 102 36.22 -10.88 11.40
CA LEU A 102 36.82 -10.80 12.71
C LEU A 102 37.49 -12.15 13.05
N PRO A 103 38.80 -12.18 13.44
CA PRO A 103 39.52 -13.43 13.64
C PRO A 103 38.99 -14.28 14.79
N ASP A 104 38.50 -13.64 15.86
CA ASP A 104 37.99 -14.34 17.07
C ASP A 104 36.64 -13.79 17.49
N PRO A 105 35.52 -14.28 16.84
CA PRO A 105 34.18 -13.85 17.21
C PRO A 105 33.73 -14.40 18.59
N PHE A 106 34.31 -15.49 19.10
CA PHE A 106 34.01 -16.02 20.42
C PHE A 106 34.55 -15.12 21.54
N LEU A 107 35.77 -14.62 21.39
CA LEU A 107 36.35 -13.65 22.30
C LEU A 107 35.53 -12.35 22.31
N ALA A 108 35.16 -11.85 21.13
CA ALA A 108 34.30 -10.67 21.01
C ALA A 108 32.94 -10.85 21.71
N ALA A 109 32.32 -12.02 21.53
CA ALA A 109 31.04 -12.33 22.18
C ALA A 109 31.20 -12.33 23.72
N ALA A 110 32.23 -12.97 24.22
CA ALA A 110 32.50 -13.07 25.67
C ALA A 110 32.77 -11.68 26.28
N GLU A 111 33.70 -10.90 25.71
CA GLU A 111 34.07 -9.59 26.24
C GLU A 111 32.96 -8.51 26.12
N LEU A 112 32.11 -8.62 25.09
CA LEU A 112 30.99 -7.70 24.89
C LEU A 112 29.69 -8.17 25.55
N GLY A 113 29.66 -9.39 26.13
CA GLY A 113 28.45 -9.97 26.70
C GLY A 113 27.36 -10.23 25.67
N LEU A 114 27.73 -10.63 24.44
CA LEU A 114 26.80 -10.96 23.35
C LEU A 114 26.42 -12.45 23.42
N PRO A 115 25.22 -12.83 22.89
CA PRO A 115 24.75 -14.22 23.00
C PRO A 115 25.60 -15.27 22.30
N GLY A 116 26.49 -14.88 21.39
CA GLY A 116 27.39 -15.81 20.70
C GLY A 116 27.95 -15.27 19.40
N PRO A 117 28.75 -16.08 18.69
CA PRO A 117 29.46 -15.66 17.49
C PRO A 117 28.53 -15.27 16.32
N ALA A 118 27.35 -15.87 16.21
CA ALA A 118 26.36 -15.50 15.18
C ALA A 118 25.91 -14.04 15.33
N ARG A 119 25.65 -13.59 16.58
CA ARG A 119 25.33 -12.20 16.86
C ARG A 119 26.51 -11.26 16.58
N VAL A 120 27.73 -11.68 16.88
CA VAL A 120 28.94 -10.92 16.52
C VAL A 120 29.07 -10.79 15.02
N HIS A 121 28.80 -11.86 14.26
CA HIS A 121 28.85 -11.84 12.80
C HIS A 121 27.83 -10.84 12.21
N LEU A 122 26.58 -10.90 12.67
CA LEU A 122 25.56 -9.92 12.27
C LEU A 122 26.01 -8.48 12.52
N LEU A 123 26.48 -8.20 13.74
CA LEU A 123 26.96 -6.87 14.12
C LEU A 123 28.19 -6.42 13.32
N TRP A 124 29.07 -7.37 12.97
CA TRP A 124 30.25 -7.12 12.15
C TRP A 124 29.85 -6.68 10.74
N VAL A 125 28.95 -7.42 10.10
CA VAL A 125 28.48 -7.09 8.75
C VAL A 125 27.79 -5.74 8.76
N VAL A 126 26.87 -5.51 9.69
CA VAL A 126 26.21 -4.20 9.85
C VAL A 126 27.24 -3.09 10.05
N ALA A 127 28.22 -3.27 10.93
CA ALA A 127 29.21 -2.24 11.21
C ALA A 127 30.12 -1.92 10.01
N VAL A 128 30.42 -2.93 9.18
CA VAL A 128 31.23 -2.74 7.96
C VAL A 128 30.41 -2.06 6.87
N ASN A 129 29.21 -2.57 6.58
CA ASN A 129 28.36 -2.06 5.50
C ASN A 129 27.88 -0.63 5.75
N THR A 130 27.60 -0.29 6.99
CA THR A 130 27.18 1.07 7.38
C THR A 130 28.36 2.02 7.64
N GLY A 131 29.59 1.57 7.48
CA GLY A 131 30.78 2.39 7.66
C GLY A 131 31.12 2.72 9.14
N MET A 132 30.49 2.05 10.10
CA MET A 132 30.94 2.10 11.51
C MET A 132 32.34 1.50 11.68
N LEU A 133 32.67 0.52 10.84
CA LEU A 133 34.00 -0.02 10.66
C LEU A 133 34.47 0.16 9.22
N ARG A 134 35.74 0.51 9.05
CA ARG A 134 36.40 0.55 7.74
C ARG A 134 37.50 -0.48 7.71
N ILE A 135 37.52 -1.28 6.65
CA ILE A 135 38.58 -2.28 6.45
C ILE A 135 39.52 -1.75 5.35
N SER A 136 40.78 -1.63 5.68
CA SER A 136 41.81 -1.22 4.71
C SER A 136 43.11 -2.00 4.99
N ARG A 137 43.66 -2.59 3.93
CA ARG A 137 44.92 -3.35 3.96
C ARG A 137 44.95 -4.43 5.05
N GLY A 138 43.84 -5.15 5.24
CA GLY A 138 43.72 -6.21 6.22
C GLY A 138 43.59 -5.74 7.69
N THR A 139 43.30 -4.45 7.90
CA THR A 139 43.12 -3.87 9.23
C THR A 139 41.78 -3.17 9.31
N ALA A 140 41.00 -3.41 10.36
CA ALA A 140 39.80 -2.66 10.67
C ALA A 140 40.16 -1.38 11.41
N ALA A 141 39.34 -0.34 11.24
CA ALA A 141 39.41 0.91 12.00
C ALA A 141 38.00 1.49 12.22
N PRO A 142 37.73 2.11 13.39
CA PRO A 142 36.47 2.76 13.63
C PRO A 142 36.18 3.85 12.60
N GLY A 143 34.96 3.87 12.07
CA GLY A 143 34.48 4.89 11.14
C GLY A 143 34.04 6.18 11.87
N PRO A 144 33.74 7.25 11.12
CA PRO A 144 33.41 8.57 11.68
C PRO A 144 32.23 8.54 12.67
N LEU A 145 31.19 7.75 12.39
CA LEU A 145 30.03 7.65 13.27
C LEU A 145 30.38 7.15 14.68
N VAL A 146 31.38 6.25 14.78
CA VAL A 146 31.85 5.73 16.08
C VAL A 146 32.71 6.75 16.78
N LEU A 147 33.48 7.54 16.03
CA LEU A 147 34.44 8.51 16.56
C LEU A 147 33.80 9.80 17.04
N THR A 148 32.86 10.35 16.31
CA THR A 148 32.28 11.68 16.59
C THR A 148 30.91 11.63 17.24
N GLY A 149 30.09 10.63 16.89
CA GLY A 149 28.73 10.47 17.42
C GLY A 149 27.73 11.55 16.97
N ASP A 150 28.17 12.59 16.28
CA ASP A 150 27.38 13.74 15.87
C ASP A 150 27.01 13.65 14.37
N LEU A 151 25.76 13.23 14.10
CA LEU A 151 25.13 13.36 12.81
C LEU A 151 23.89 14.25 12.94
N PRO A 152 23.54 15.04 11.90
CA PRO A 152 22.26 15.70 11.82
C PRO A 152 21.11 14.68 11.98
N PRO A 153 19.96 15.06 12.58
CA PRO A 153 18.87 14.11 12.85
C PRO A 153 18.47 13.28 11.63
N ARG A 154 18.28 13.91 10.48
CA ARG A 154 17.90 13.22 9.26
C ARG A 154 18.97 12.23 8.77
N ALA A 155 20.25 12.60 8.81
CA ALA A 155 21.34 11.73 8.43
C ALA A 155 21.46 10.51 9.37
N LEU A 156 21.07 10.64 10.64
CA LEU A 156 21.05 9.55 11.60
C LEU A 156 19.87 8.58 11.34
N LEU A 157 18.73 9.11 10.90
CA LEU A 157 17.59 8.30 10.46
C LEU A 157 17.91 7.52 9.18
N GLU A 158 18.46 8.18 8.16
CA GLU A 158 18.91 7.54 6.92
C GLU A 158 20.00 6.48 7.19
N PHE A 159 20.90 6.75 8.12
CA PHE A 159 21.88 5.76 8.58
C PHE A 159 21.20 4.53 9.21
N TRP A 160 20.23 4.74 10.10
CA TRP A 160 19.52 3.64 10.76
C TRP A 160 18.66 2.85 9.78
N ASP A 161 17.99 3.50 8.83
CA ASP A 161 17.27 2.86 7.73
C ASP A 161 18.20 1.93 6.95
N GLY A 162 19.37 2.42 6.56
CA GLY A 162 20.41 1.59 5.92
C GLY A 162 20.85 0.40 6.79
N VAL A 163 20.95 0.57 8.12
CA VAL A 163 21.26 -0.53 9.04
C VAL A 163 20.16 -1.59 9.06
N VAL A 164 18.90 -1.15 9.07
CA VAL A 164 17.74 -2.05 9.09
C VAL A 164 17.63 -2.78 7.76
N MET A 165 17.75 -2.06 6.63
CA MET A 165 17.72 -2.65 5.31
C MET A 165 18.87 -3.67 5.12
N ASP A 166 20.10 -3.37 5.57
CA ASP A 166 21.22 -4.33 5.53
C ASP A 166 20.91 -5.62 6.33
N VAL A 167 20.09 -5.54 7.36
CA VAL A 167 19.65 -6.71 8.12
C VAL A 167 18.48 -7.43 7.44
N LEU A 168 17.54 -6.70 6.83
CA LEU A 168 16.32 -7.28 6.26
C LEU A 168 16.51 -7.80 4.82
N ASP A 169 17.39 -7.21 4.01
CA ASP A 169 17.61 -7.57 2.60
C ASP A 169 18.62 -8.69 2.37
N ARG A 170 19.03 -9.41 3.39
CA ARG A 170 19.98 -10.53 3.25
C ARG A 170 19.33 -11.70 2.54
N ALA A 171 19.35 -11.65 1.21
CA ALA A 171 18.69 -12.62 0.31
C ALA A 171 19.18 -14.07 0.46
N ASP A 172 20.39 -14.31 1.02
CA ASP A 172 21.01 -15.63 1.05
C ASP A 172 20.90 -16.34 2.43
N GLU A 173 20.45 -15.64 3.48
CA GLU A 173 20.28 -16.21 4.83
C GLU A 173 18.91 -15.82 5.37
N SER A 174 18.14 -16.80 5.86
CA SER A 174 16.90 -16.50 6.59
C SER A 174 17.20 -15.63 7.81
N LEU A 175 16.68 -14.42 7.81
CA LEU A 175 16.91 -13.42 8.85
C LEU A 175 16.26 -13.78 10.17
N THR A 176 15.01 -14.21 10.05
CA THR A 176 14.18 -14.57 11.20
C THR A 176 14.37 -16.01 11.62
N GLY A 177 15.07 -16.83 10.82
CA GLY A 177 15.16 -18.28 10.97
C GLY A 177 13.95 -19.00 10.37
N SER A 178 13.05 -18.29 9.70
CA SER A 178 11.87 -18.82 9.01
C SER A 178 11.73 -18.19 7.62
N ALA A 179 11.94 -19.00 6.59
CA ALA A 179 11.77 -18.54 5.21
C ALA A 179 10.35 -18.03 4.94
N VAL A 180 9.34 -18.61 5.58
CA VAL A 180 7.94 -18.19 5.42
C VAL A 180 7.70 -16.82 6.05
N VAL A 181 8.25 -16.56 7.24
CA VAL A 181 8.13 -15.23 7.86
C VAL A 181 8.88 -14.18 7.04
N ASP A 182 10.07 -14.53 6.51
CA ASP A 182 10.86 -13.61 5.68
C ASP A 182 10.13 -13.24 4.38
N GLU A 183 9.46 -14.22 3.74
CA GLU A 183 8.66 -14.02 2.54
C GLU A 183 7.49 -13.04 2.75
N HIS A 184 6.84 -13.07 3.92
CA HIS A 184 5.68 -12.24 4.25
C HIS A 184 6.01 -11.04 5.16
N LEU A 185 7.30 -10.72 5.34
CA LEU A 185 7.75 -9.70 6.29
C LEU A 185 7.24 -8.30 5.92
N ALA A 186 7.33 -7.92 4.65
CA ALA A 186 6.89 -6.61 4.17
C ALA A 186 5.39 -6.41 4.39
N GLU A 187 4.56 -7.40 4.02
CA GLU A 187 3.10 -7.39 4.22
C GLU A 187 2.74 -7.31 5.71
N MET A 188 3.45 -8.07 6.54
CA MET A 188 3.26 -8.05 7.99
C MET A 188 3.55 -6.65 8.58
N LEU A 189 4.65 -6.02 8.16
CA LEU A 189 5.01 -4.68 8.62
C LEU A 189 4.01 -3.62 8.11
N ALA A 190 3.55 -3.72 6.86
CA ALA A 190 2.50 -2.86 6.30
C ALA A 190 1.17 -3.01 7.06
N THR A 191 0.79 -4.25 7.41
CA THR A 191 -0.39 -4.52 8.24
C THR A 191 -0.25 -3.90 9.63
N MET A 192 0.92 -4.03 10.27
CA MET A 192 1.19 -3.40 11.57
C MET A 192 1.22 -1.87 11.47
N TYR A 193 1.58 -1.30 10.32
CA TYR A 193 1.51 0.14 10.06
C TYR A 193 0.07 0.63 10.01
N ALA A 194 -0.82 -0.11 9.35
CA ALA A 194 -2.25 0.23 9.28
C ALA A 194 -2.96 0.15 10.64
N VAL A 195 -2.44 -0.66 11.59
CA VAL A 195 -3.06 -0.89 12.91
C VAL A 195 -2.15 -0.41 14.04
N SER A 196 -2.25 0.88 14.38
CA SER A 196 -1.39 1.55 15.35
C SER A 196 -1.36 0.94 16.77
N ASP A 197 -2.47 0.34 17.22
CA ASP A 197 -2.59 -0.26 18.57
C ASP A 197 -1.87 -1.61 18.73
N GLY A 198 -1.41 -2.19 17.61
CA GLY A 198 -0.78 -3.49 17.54
C GLY A 198 -1.77 -4.62 17.25
N LEU A 199 -1.22 -5.74 16.78
CA LEU A 199 -1.97 -6.94 16.38
C LEU A 199 -1.64 -8.11 17.30
N SER A 200 -2.62 -9.00 17.55
CA SER A 200 -2.31 -10.21 18.31
C SER A 200 -1.35 -11.10 17.52
N PRO A 201 -0.42 -11.82 18.18
CA PRO A 201 0.42 -12.80 17.47
C PRO A 201 -0.38 -13.86 16.71
N ALA A 202 -1.56 -14.24 17.23
CA ALA A 202 -2.45 -15.19 16.57
C ALA A 202 -3.01 -14.64 15.25
N THR A 203 -3.37 -13.35 15.22
CA THR A 203 -3.83 -12.67 14.00
C THR A 203 -2.71 -12.63 12.95
N LEU A 204 -1.48 -12.30 13.34
CA LEU A 204 -0.33 -12.31 12.43
C LEU A 204 -0.03 -13.71 11.88
N VAL A 205 -0.05 -14.75 12.73
CA VAL A 205 0.11 -16.15 12.31
C VAL A 205 -0.97 -16.53 11.29
N LYS A 206 -2.23 -16.17 11.55
CA LYS A 206 -3.34 -16.49 10.65
C LYS A 206 -3.17 -15.78 9.30
N GLY A 207 -2.79 -14.49 9.29
CA GLY A 207 -2.52 -13.75 8.07
C GLY A 207 -1.43 -14.41 7.23
N ILE A 208 -0.27 -14.70 7.82
CA ILE A 208 0.86 -15.36 7.13
C ILE A 208 0.43 -16.73 6.56
N LEU A 209 -0.34 -17.53 7.31
CA LEU A 209 -0.81 -18.82 6.82
C LEU A 209 -1.75 -18.70 5.61
N GLN A 210 -2.65 -17.71 5.63
CA GLN A 210 -3.56 -17.47 4.51
C GLN A 210 -2.80 -17.01 3.27
N SER A 211 -1.90 -16.01 3.41
CA SER A 211 -1.05 -15.55 2.32
C SER A 211 -0.21 -16.68 1.73
N HIS A 212 0.39 -17.51 2.58
CA HIS A 212 1.23 -18.61 2.13
C HIS A 212 0.42 -19.73 1.44
N GLU A 213 -0.80 -20.02 1.91
CA GLU A 213 -1.68 -21.02 1.29
C GLU A 213 -2.04 -20.63 -0.15
N VAL A 214 -2.36 -19.35 -0.38
CA VAL A 214 -2.70 -18.84 -1.71
C VAL A 214 -1.46 -18.78 -2.61
N ALA A 215 -0.33 -18.26 -2.11
CA ALA A 215 0.87 -18.07 -2.91
C ALA A 215 1.56 -19.38 -3.36
N CYS A 216 1.47 -20.44 -2.55
CA CYS A 216 2.30 -21.64 -2.73
C CYS A 216 1.55 -22.92 -3.10
N GLU A 217 0.22 -22.93 -3.27
CA GLU A 217 -0.60 -24.14 -3.47
C GLU A 217 -0.22 -25.27 -2.49
N ALA A 218 0.04 -24.91 -1.23
CA ALA A 218 0.65 -25.79 -0.26
C ALA A 218 -0.25 -26.98 0.09
N ARG A 219 0.35 -28.18 0.17
CA ARG A 219 -0.40 -29.39 0.52
C ARG A 219 -0.92 -29.32 1.96
N PRO A 220 -2.14 -29.85 2.27
CA PRO A 220 -2.72 -29.78 3.61
C PRO A 220 -1.82 -30.30 4.75
N ALA A 221 -0.90 -31.24 4.45
CA ALA A 221 0.05 -31.76 5.42
C ALA A 221 1.16 -30.72 5.74
N GLN A 222 1.63 -30.00 4.74
CA GLN A 222 2.62 -28.94 4.89
C GLN A 222 2.04 -27.77 5.67
N MET A 223 0.81 -27.35 5.36
CA MET A 223 0.10 -26.29 6.08
C MET A 223 -0.10 -26.64 7.56
N ARG A 224 -0.46 -27.90 7.89
CA ARG A 224 -0.55 -28.31 9.30
C ARG A 224 0.80 -28.26 10.03
N GLN A 225 1.90 -28.63 9.37
CA GLN A 225 3.23 -28.56 9.95
C GLN A 225 3.64 -27.10 10.16
N LEU A 226 3.41 -26.25 9.15
CA LEU A 226 3.69 -24.82 9.23
C LEU A 226 2.87 -24.16 10.35
N ALA A 227 1.58 -24.41 10.44
CA ALA A 227 0.73 -23.88 11.50
C ALA A 227 1.21 -24.26 12.93
N ALA A 228 1.89 -25.40 13.07
CA ALA A 228 2.45 -25.83 14.34
C ALA A 228 3.79 -25.12 14.69
N SER A 229 4.66 -24.82 13.71
CA SER A 229 5.96 -24.18 13.92
C SER A 229 5.90 -22.65 13.91
N LEU A 230 5.05 -22.08 13.07
CA LEU A 230 4.99 -20.64 12.78
C LEU A 230 4.84 -19.73 14.02
N PRO A 231 4.07 -20.07 15.07
CA PRO A 231 3.99 -19.20 16.25
C PRO A 231 5.35 -18.99 16.93
N GLY A 232 6.20 -20.03 16.98
CA GLY A 232 7.55 -19.94 17.54
C GLY A 232 8.51 -19.16 16.64
N GLU A 233 8.41 -19.38 15.33
CA GLU A 233 9.20 -18.70 14.32
C GLU A 233 8.86 -17.20 14.28
N LEU A 234 7.58 -16.86 14.29
CA LEU A 234 7.12 -15.47 14.37
C LEU A 234 7.59 -14.78 15.68
N ALA A 235 7.57 -15.49 16.80
CA ALA A 235 8.06 -14.91 18.06
C ALA A 235 9.56 -14.55 17.96
N ALA A 236 10.39 -15.41 17.36
CA ALA A 236 11.80 -15.14 17.12
C ALA A 236 12.02 -13.99 16.15
N ALA A 237 11.21 -13.90 15.10
CA ALA A 237 11.22 -12.79 14.15
C ALA A 237 10.88 -11.46 14.84
N LEU A 238 9.83 -11.42 15.64
CA LEU A 238 9.43 -10.22 16.39
C LEU A 238 10.50 -9.79 17.39
N ASP A 239 11.23 -10.73 18.02
CA ASP A 239 12.35 -10.41 18.90
C ASP A 239 13.53 -9.81 18.11
N LEU A 240 13.81 -10.29 16.89
CA LEU A 240 14.80 -9.68 16.00
C LEU A 240 14.38 -8.27 15.56
N LEU A 241 13.14 -8.09 15.14
CA LEU A 241 12.61 -6.76 14.75
C LEU A 241 12.65 -5.78 15.94
N GLY A 242 12.37 -6.26 17.13
CA GLY A 242 12.53 -5.49 18.37
C GLY A 242 13.99 -5.12 18.65
N TYR A 243 14.93 -6.04 18.41
CA TYR A 243 16.36 -5.77 18.51
C TYR A 243 16.83 -4.72 17.49
N CYS A 244 16.25 -4.74 16.29
CA CYS A 244 16.48 -3.71 15.26
C CYS A 244 15.80 -2.38 15.56
N GLY A 245 14.87 -2.33 16.52
CA GLY A 245 14.13 -1.11 16.90
C GLY A 245 12.88 -0.83 16.06
N LEU A 246 12.43 -1.80 15.25
CA LEU A 246 11.22 -1.66 14.41
C LEU A 246 9.93 -1.93 15.18
N VAL A 247 9.97 -2.94 16.07
CA VAL A 247 8.79 -3.45 16.78
C VAL A 247 8.97 -3.33 18.28
N GLU A 248 7.89 -3.06 18.98
CA GLU A 248 7.80 -3.09 20.44
C GLU A 248 6.52 -3.81 20.88
N ARG A 249 6.38 -4.06 22.18
CA ARG A 249 5.13 -4.57 22.77
C ARG A 249 4.25 -3.41 23.22
N SER A 250 2.99 -3.40 22.74
CA SER A 250 1.99 -2.47 23.22
C SER A 250 1.65 -2.69 24.70
N PRO A 251 0.92 -1.80 25.37
CA PRO A 251 0.43 -2.01 26.74
C PRO A 251 -0.42 -3.28 26.90
N ALA A 252 -1.03 -3.76 25.82
CA ALA A 252 -1.77 -5.03 25.79
C ALA A 252 -0.84 -6.26 25.63
N GLY A 253 0.47 -6.05 25.43
CA GLY A 253 1.45 -7.09 25.17
C GLY A 253 1.52 -7.52 23.69
N TRP A 254 0.79 -6.86 22.81
CA TRP A 254 0.78 -7.16 21.36
C TRP A 254 1.94 -6.47 20.65
N PRO A 255 2.52 -7.09 19.59
CA PRO A 255 3.50 -6.43 18.76
C PRO A 255 2.86 -5.24 18.02
N ARG A 256 3.58 -4.13 18.00
CA ARG A 256 3.27 -2.92 17.21
C ARG A 256 4.56 -2.28 16.73
N LEU A 257 4.48 -1.43 15.73
CA LEU A 257 5.63 -0.65 15.30
C LEU A 257 6.03 0.36 16.38
N THR A 258 7.33 0.55 16.54
CA THR A 258 7.86 1.69 17.29
C THR A 258 7.67 2.99 16.48
N PRO A 259 7.84 4.19 17.06
CA PRO A 259 7.88 5.42 16.26
C PRO A 259 8.94 5.38 15.13
N LEU A 260 10.08 4.71 15.34
CA LEU A 260 11.07 4.47 14.29
C LEU A 260 10.56 3.49 13.24
N GLY A 261 9.89 2.41 13.68
CA GLY A 261 9.26 1.44 12.79
C GLY A 261 8.20 2.08 11.90
N VAL A 262 7.34 2.91 12.46
CA VAL A 262 6.34 3.67 11.67
C VAL A 262 7.03 4.55 10.63
N TRP A 263 8.09 5.27 11.02
CA TRP A 263 8.85 6.09 10.09
C TRP A 263 9.47 5.26 8.95
N ALA A 264 10.13 4.13 9.26
CA ALA A 264 10.79 3.27 8.27
C ALA A 264 9.80 2.63 7.30
N VAL A 265 8.75 1.98 7.83
CA VAL A 265 7.73 1.33 7.00
C VAL A 265 7.04 2.35 6.09
N ARG A 266 6.77 3.57 6.60
CA ARG A 266 6.27 4.66 5.76
C ARG A 266 7.20 4.98 4.59
N GLN A 267 8.54 5.06 4.85
CA GLN A 267 9.49 5.31 3.77
C GLN A 267 9.47 4.20 2.71
N ASP A 268 9.33 2.94 3.12
CA ASP A 268 9.25 1.80 2.21
C ASP A 268 7.96 1.86 1.37
N LEU A 269 6.81 2.03 2.01
CA LEU A 269 5.52 2.17 1.33
C LEU A 269 5.54 3.31 0.30
N MET A 270 6.13 4.47 0.65
CA MET A 270 6.26 5.58 -0.30
C MET A 270 7.23 5.29 -1.45
N ARG A 271 8.32 4.52 -1.20
CA ARG A 271 9.25 4.09 -2.27
C ARG A 271 8.58 3.11 -3.24
N GLU A 272 7.67 2.30 -2.77
CA GLU A 272 6.85 1.37 -3.55
C GLU A 272 5.69 2.08 -4.29
N GLY A 273 5.48 3.37 -4.06
CA GLY A 273 4.46 4.17 -4.72
C GLY A 273 3.11 4.15 -4.02
N HIS A 274 3.05 3.67 -2.79
CA HIS A 274 1.84 3.66 -1.98
C HIS A 274 1.55 5.03 -1.34
N ASP A 275 0.27 5.29 -1.05
CA ASP A 275 -0.20 6.47 -0.33
C ASP A 275 -0.14 6.22 1.18
N ALA A 276 0.89 6.74 1.84
CA ALA A 276 1.11 6.60 3.28
C ALA A 276 1.36 7.97 3.92
N PRO A 277 0.34 8.84 4.04
CA PRO A 277 0.50 10.21 4.49
C PRO A 277 0.70 10.32 6.01
N THR A 278 1.17 11.49 6.43
CA THR A 278 1.04 11.92 7.83
C THR A 278 -0.26 12.67 8.07
N GLY A 279 -0.74 12.71 9.31
CA GLY A 279 -1.90 13.51 9.68
C GLY A 279 -1.75 14.99 9.28
N ALA A 280 -0.54 15.56 9.41
CA ALA A 280 -0.27 16.94 9.00
C ALA A 280 -0.37 17.15 7.47
N GLU A 281 0.04 16.17 6.66
CA GLU A 281 -0.06 16.25 5.20
C GLU A 281 -1.51 16.22 4.71
N VAL A 282 -2.37 15.44 5.35
CA VAL A 282 -3.78 15.34 4.94
C VAL A 282 -4.71 16.35 5.63
N ALA A 283 -4.33 16.90 6.77
CA ALA A 283 -5.15 17.87 7.50
C ALA A 283 -5.53 19.09 6.65
N VAL A 284 -4.69 19.47 5.69
CA VAL A 284 -4.95 20.60 4.77
C VAL A 284 -6.17 20.36 3.87
N PHE A 285 -6.57 19.12 3.69
CA PHE A 285 -7.73 18.76 2.86
C PHE A 285 -9.05 18.76 3.64
N ALA A 286 -9.00 18.64 4.98
CA ALA A 286 -10.20 18.54 5.81
C ALA A 286 -11.16 19.74 5.63
N ASP A 287 -10.61 20.95 5.47
CA ASP A 287 -11.36 22.20 5.37
C ASP A 287 -11.65 22.64 3.92
N LEU A 288 -11.19 21.90 2.90
CA LEU A 288 -11.44 22.24 1.51
C LEU A 288 -12.93 22.15 1.17
N GLY A 289 -13.39 23.01 0.25
CA GLY A 289 -14.67 22.81 -0.40
C GLY A 289 -14.65 21.58 -1.32
N ALA A 290 -15.80 20.93 -1.53
CA ALA A 290 -15.90 19.75 -2.40
C ALA A 290 -15.29 19.97 -3.78
N GLY A 291 -15.50 21.16 -4.39
CA GLY A 291 -14.93 21.50 -5.69
C GLY A 291 -13.41 21.56 -5.69
N GLU A 292 -12.81 22.10 -4.63
CA GLU A 292 -11.34 22.19 -4.48
C GLU A 292 -10.73 20.80 -4.27
N LEU A 293 -11.35 19.95 -3.46
CA LEU A 293 -10.92 18.56 -3.26
C LEU A 293 -10.96 17.79 -4.58
N VAL A 294 -12.11 17.79 -5.28
CA VAL A 294 -12.29 17.09 -6.56
C VAL A 294 -11.27 17.57 -7.60
N GLU A 295 -11.03 18.88 -7.67
CA GLU A 295 -10.02 19.46 -8.57
C GLU A 295 -8.60 19.01 -8.22
N ALA A 296 -8.27 18.92 -6.92
CA ALA A 296 -6.97 18.45 -6.46
C ALA A 296 -6.74 16.96 -6.83
N ILE A 297 -7.79 16.13 -6.72
CA ILE A 297 -7.73 14.71 -7.10
C ILE A 297 -7.58 14.58 -8.63
N VAL A 298 -8.37 15.30 -9.42
CA VAL A 298 -8.28 15.29 -10.90
C VAL A 298 -6.86 15.66 -11.36
N LYS A 299 -6.22 16.60 -10.67
CA LYS A 299 -4.83 17.04 -10.97
C LYS A 299 -3.75 16.11 -10.42
N GLY A 300 -4.11 15.08 -9.68
CA GLY A 300 -3.15 14.19 -9.01
C GLY A 300 -2.37 14.86 -7.87
N SER A 301 -2.87 15.97 -7.31
CA SER A 301 -2.25 16.67 -6.19
C SER A 301 -2.83 16.29 -4.82
N ALA A 302 -3.89 15.49 -4.79
CA ALA A 302 -4.47 14.89 -3.60
C ALA A 302 -4.54 13.37 -3.78
N ALA A 303 -4.05 12.65 -2.79
CA ALA A 303 -4.10 11.19 -2.73
C ALA A 303 -5.44 10.70 -2.16
N PRO A 304 -5.79 9.41 -2.30
CA PRO A 304 -7.03 8.84 -1.76
C PRO A 304 -7.25 9.11 -0.27
N SER A 305 -6.20 9.09 0.55
CA SER A 305 -6.24 9.40 1.98
C SER A 305 -6.81 10.80 2.30
N ALA A 306 -6.66 11.77 1.39
CA ALA A 306 -7.25 13.10 1.52
C ALA A 306 -8.78 13.05 1.50
N VAL A 307 -9.37 12.12 0.73
CA VAL A 307 -10.82 11.88 0.68
C VAL A 307 -11.33 11.41 2.04
N THR A 308 -10.66 10.42 2.64
CA THR A 308 -11.04 9.88 3.95
C THR A 308 -11.11 10.98 5.00
N VAL A 309 -10.05 11.79 5.13
CA VAL A 309 -10.01 12.89 6.12
C VAL A 309 -11.07 13.96 5.82
N TRP A 310 -11.33 14.25 4.54
CA TRP A 310 -12.36 15.18 4.15
C TRP A 310 -13.77 14.66 4.51
N LEU A 311 -14.03 13.36 4.31
CA LEU A 311 -15.29 12.71 4.68
C LEU A 311 -15.49 12.65 6.21
N GLU A 312 -14.44 12.35 6.98
CA GLU A 312 -14.49 12.32 8.44
C GLU A 312 -14.91 13.67 9.05
N SER A 313 -14.57 14.77 8.40
CA SER A 313 -14.96 16.13 8.86
C SER A 313 -16.41 16.49 8.57
N ARG A 314 -17.15 15.65 7.82
CA ARG A 314 -18.51 15.92 7.30
C ARG A 314 -19.44 14.74 7.56
N GLY A 315 -20.73 15.03 7.70
CA GLY A 315 -21.73 13.95 7.66
C GLY A 315 -21.85 13.41 6.22
N PRO A 316 -21.97 12.09 6.04
CA PRO A 316 -21.90 11.43 4.73
C PRO A 316 -22.96 11.94 3.74
N GLU A 317 -24.18 12.20 4.21
CA GLU A 317 -25.25 12.76 3.38
C GLU A 317 -24.94 14.18 2.91
N THR A 318 -24.29 15.01 3.73
CA THR A 318 -23.86 16.36 3.38
C THR A 318 -22.72 16.29 2.35
N ALA A 319 -21.73 15.44 2.61
CA ALA A 319 -20.63 15.20 1.69
C ALA A 319 -21.12 14.76 0.30
N ALA A 320 -22.05 13.80 0.25
CA ALA A 320 -22.64 13.33 -1.00
C ALA A 320 -23.34 14.47 -1.77
N ARG A 321 -24.12 15.34 -1.10
CA ARG A 321 -24.77 16.48 -1.76
C ARG A 321 -23.77 17.50 -2.29
N GLU A 322 -22.72 17.83 -1.53
CA GLU A 322 -21.67 18.74 -1.97
C GLU A 322 -20.94 18.19 -3.20
N LEU A 323 -20.58 16.91 -3.19
CA LEU A 323 -19.92 16.23 -4.31
C LEU A 323 -20.80 16.17 -5.55
N LEU A 324 -22.08 15.78 -5.41
CA LEU A 324 -23.03 15.76 -6.51
C LEU A 324 -23.24 17.17 -7.11
N GLY A 325 -23.23 18.22 -6.29
CA GLY A 325 -23.25 19.60 -6.75
C GLY A 325 -22.05 19.95 -7.64
N VAL A 326 -20.85 19.45 -7.34
CA VAL A 326 -19.65 19.61 -8.19
C VAL A 326 -19.81 18.82 -9.49
N ALA A 327 -20.25 17.58 -9.43
CA ALA A 327 -20.41 16.71 -10.59
C ALA A 327 -21.49 17.25 -11.59
N ALA A 328 -22.54 17.91 -11.09
CA ALA A 328 -23.63 18.44 -11.91
C ALA A 328 -23.16 19.43 -12.97
N SER A 329 -22.20 20.28 -12.64
CA SER A 329 -21.60 21.28 -13.54
C SER A 329 -20.20 20.92 -14.02
N GLY A 330 -19.66 19.79 -13.54
CA GLY A 330 -18.29 19.37 -13.77
C GLY A 330 -18.04 18.72 -15.13
N ALA A 331 -16.77 18.65 -15.54
CA ALA A 331 -16.31 17.83 -16.65
C ALA A 331 -16.29 16.33 -16.28
N ALA A 332 -16.07 15.45 -17.26
CA ALA A 332 -15.99 14.01 -17.04
C ALA A 332 -15.03 13.61 -15.92
N GLY A 333 -13.83 14.22 -15.84
CA GLY A 333 -12.86 13.95 -14.78
C GLY A 333 -13.43 14.18 -13.38
N GLN A 334 -14.17 15.26 -13.19
CA GLN A 334 -14.81 15.58 -11.92
C GLN A 334 -15.96 14.63 -11.61
N ARG A 335 -16.79 14.28 -12.61
CA ARG A 335 -17.88 13.29 -12.45
C ARG A 335 -17.34 11.92 -12.07
N GLY A 336 -16.25 11.47 -12.71
CA GLY A 336 -15.62 10.20 -12.38
C GLY A 336 -15.08 10.15 -10.95
N VAL A 337 -14.34 11.17 -10.50
CA VAL A 337 -13.88 11.28 -9.11
C VAL A 337 -15.04 11.26 -8.13
N VAL A 338 -16.09 12.04 -8.38
CA VAL A 338 -17.27 12.05 -7.50
C VAL A 338 -17.95 10.68 -7.49
N SER A 339 -18.07 10.01 -8.63
CA SER A 339 -18.65 8.65 -8.69
C SER A 339 -17.87 7.67 -7.80
N THR A 340 -16.53 7.69 -7.87
CA THR A 340 -15.69 6.84 -7.04
C THR A 340 -15.89 7.13 -5.54
N ILE A 341 -15.92 8.40 -5.13
CA ILE A 341 -16.14 8.76 -3.72
C ILE A 341 -17.54 8.34 -3.23
N LEU A 342 -18.57 8.44 -4.09
CA LEU A 342 -19.92 7.99 -3.75
C LEU A 342 -20.02 6.46 -3.58
N GLU A 343 -19.19 5.68 -4.29
CA GLU A 343 -19.07 4.23 -4.03
C GLU A 343 -18.54 3.95 -2.61
N GLU A 344 -17.52 4.70 -2.17
CA GLU A 344 -16.96 4.59 -0.83
C GLU A 344 -17.95 5.01 0.28
N LEU A 345 -18.78 6.02 0.05
CA LEU A 345 -19.82 6.43 0.99
C LEU A 345 -20.92 5.36 1.17
N GLY A 346 -21.09 4.47 0.21
CA GLY A 346 -22.03 3.37 0.30
C GLY A 346 -23.49 3.79 0.52
N PRO A 347 -24.25 3.06 1.37
CA PRO A 347 -25.70 3.27 1.55
C PRO A 347 -26.07 4.67 2.04
N GLU A 348 -25.18 5.36 2.73
CA GLU A 348 -25.44 6.70 3.30
C GLU A 348 -25.59 7.77 2.23
N ALA A 349 -25.11 7.51 0.99
CA ALA A 349 -25.29 8.38 -0.16
C ALA A 349 -26.67 8.20 -0.85
N GLU A 350 -27.51 7.22 -0.47
CA GLU A 350 -28.74 6.87 -1.19
C GLU A 350 -29.70 8.08 -1.36
N THR A 351 -29.96 8.82 -0.28
CA THR A 351 -30.89 9.97 -0.35
C THR A 351 -30.39 11.05 -1.32
N PRO A 352 -29.15 11.56 -1.24
CA PRO A 352 -28.62 12.51 -2.21
C PRO A 352 -28.58 11.97 -3.66
N VAL A 353 -28.23 10.68 -3.84
CA VAL A 353 -28.23 10.06 -5.16
C VAL A 353 -29.64 9.99 -5.76
N ARG A 354 -30.69 9.71 -4.95
CA ARG A 354 -32.09 9.76 -5.42
C ARG A 354 -32.52 11.18 -5.79
N GLU A 355 -32.07 12.19 -5.06
CA GLU A 355 -32.29 13.60 -5.41
C GLU A 355 -31.65 13.95 -6.77
N ALA A 356 -30.44 13.41 -7.04
CA ALA A 356 -29.69 13.60 -8.27
C ALA A 356 -30.35 12.98 -9.51
N LEU A 357 -31.35 12.09 -9.39
CA LEU A 357 -32.13 11.59 -10.50
C LEU A 357 -32.92 12.72 -11.24
N ALA A 358 -33.19 13.84 -10.55
CA ALA A 358 -33.85 15.00 -11.17
C ALA A 358 -32.87 15.90 -11.93
N GLU A 359 -31.56 15.70 -11.81
CA GLU A 359 -30.54 16.51 -12.46
C GLU A 359 -30.16 15.90 -13.82
N PRO A 360 -30.38 16.63 -14.96
CA PRO A 360 -30.15 16.07 -16.30
C PRO A 360 -28.71 15.59 -16.56
N SER A 361 -27.73 16.20 -15.91
CA SER A 361 -26.31 15.84 -16.05
C SER A 361 -25.91 14.61 -15.21
N LEU A 362 -26.69 14.25 -14.18
CA LEU A 362 -26.34 13.21 -13.20
C LEU A 362 -27.24 12.00 -13.19
N TRP A 363 -28.46 12.09 -13.75
CA TRP A 363 -29.47 11.03 -13.58
C TRP A 363 -28.99 9.64 -14.05
N ARG A 364 -28.12 9.58 -15.08
CA ARG A 364 -27.55 8.31 -15.55
C ARG A 364 -26.65 7.68 -14.50
N TYR A 365 -25.78 8.47 -13.90
CA TYR A 365 -24.92 8.03 -12.81
C TYR A 365 -25.73 7.62 -11.59
N ALA A 366 -26.70 8.42 -11.20
CA ALA A 366 -27.59 8.12 -10.09
C ALA A 366 -28.38 6.84 -10.31
N ALA A 367 -28.93 6.64 -11.53
CA ALA A 367 -29.65 5.41 -11.88
C ALA A 367 -28.71 4.18 -11.87
N SER A 368 -27.50 4.31 -12.42
CA SER A 368 -26.48 3.25 -12.41
C SER A 368 -26.10 2.87 -10.98
N TRP A 369 -25.79 3.85 -10.12
CA TRP A 369 -25.42 3.64 -8.72
C TRP A 369 -26.50 2.90 -7.93
N LEU A 370 -27.78 3.25 -8.15
CA LEU A 370 -28.92 2.58 -7.53
C LEU A 370 -29.10 1.15 -8.07
N HIS A 371 -28.93 0.91 -9.38
CA HIS A 371 -29.05 -0.42 -9.98
C HIS A 371 -27.99 -1.40 -9.49
N ILE A 372 -26.74 -0.96 -9.34
CA ILE A 372 -25.65 -1.78 -8.79
C ILE A 372 -25.98 -2.28 -7.37
N ARG A 373 -26.81 -1.54 -6.64
CA ARG A 373 -27.24 -1.87 -5.27
C ARG A 373 -28.63 -2.50 -5.19
N ASP A 374 -29.16 -2.98 -6.32
CA ASP A 374 -30.52 -3.55 -6.41
C ASP A 374 -31.63 -2.63 -5.89
N LEU A 375 -31.42 -1.31 -5.96
CA LEU A 375 -32.38 -0.30 -5.54
C LEU A 375 -33.27 0.16 -6.71
N PRO A 376 -34.54 0.50 -6.46
CA PRO A 376 -35.44 1.00 -7.50
C PRO A 376 -34.92 2.29 -8.16
N ALA A 377 -34.75 2.27 -9.48
CA ALA A 377 -34.25 3.38 -10.28
C ALA A 377 -34.85 3.37 -11.69
N PRO A 378 -34.80 4.49 -12.44
CA PRO A 378 -35.13 4.53 -13.84
C PRO A 378 -34.29 3.55 -14.67
N THR A 379 -34.91 2.84 -15.62
CA THR A 379 -34.19 1.91 -16.49
C THR A 379 -33.26 2.66 -17.45
N LEU A 380 -32.01 2.28 -17.48
CA LEU A 380 -31.00 2.78 -18.42
C LEU A 380 -31.19 2.08 -19.77
N THR A 381 -31.20 2.86 -20.86
CA THR A 381 -31.18 2.32 -22.22
C THR A 381 -29.74 1.92 -22.61
N PRO A 382 -29.56 1.12 -23.68
CA PRO A 382 -28.20 0.86 -24.21
C PRO A 382 -27.41 2.14 -24.53
N ALA A 383 -28.12 3.19 -25.07
CA ALA A 383 -27.47 4.47 -25.33
C ALA A 383 -27.02 5.21 -24.06
N ASP A 384 -27.76 5.07 -22.96
CA ASP A 384 -27.36 5.64 -21.65
C ASP A 384 -26.15 4.92 -21.10
N ASN A 385 -26.07 3.59 -21.19
CA ASN A 385 -24.90 2.81 -20.80
C ASN A 385 -23.67 3.18 -21.65
N THR A 386 -23.85 3.33 -22.98
CA THR A 386 -22.79 3.81 -23.86
C THR A 386 -22.32 5.22 -23.48
N TRP A 387 -23.24 6.10 -23.11
CA TRP A 387 -22.91 7.46 -22.63
C TRP A 387 -22.05 7.39 -21.36
N ILE A 388 -22.44 6.57 -20.37
CA ILE A 388 -21.68 6.35 -19.13
C ILE A 388 -20.28 5.80 -19.44
N ALA A 389 -20.18 4.82 -20.34
CA ALA A 389 -18.88 4.24 -20.74
C ALA A 389 -17.96 5.30 -21.36
N VAL A 390 -18.48 6.17 -22.23
CA VAL A 390 -17.69 7.28 -22.80
C VAL A 390 -17.24 8.25 -21.71
N ASP A 391 -18.12 8.63 -20.77
CA ASP A 391 -17.79 9.57 -19.71
C ASP A 391 -16.76 8.99 -18.72
N THR A 392 -16.86 7.70 -18.41
CA THR A 392 -15.88 6.98 -17.58
C THR A 392 -14.50 6.98 -18.23
N LEU A 393 -14.40 6.65 -19.52
CA LEU A 393 -13.13 6.68 -20.25
C LEU A 393 -12.59 8.11 -20.38
N ALA A 394 -13.46 9.10 -20.61
CA ALA A 394 -13.07 10.50 -20.63
C ALA A 394 -12.52 10.95 -19.25
N SER A 395 -13.10 10.43 -18.17
CA SER A 395 -12.60 10.70 -16.82
C SER A 395 -11.17 10.21 -16.63
N LEU A 396 -10.84 9.00 -17.06
CA LEU A 396 -9.45 8.46 -17.00
C LEU A 396 -8.48 9.33 -17.83
N ILE A 397 -8.90 9.80 -19.00
CA ILE A 397 -8.11 10.72 -19.84
C ILE A 397 -7.86 12.04 -19.10
N HIS A 398 -8.90 12.64 -18.51
CA HIS A 398 -8.77 13.90 -17.77
C HIS A 398 -7.88 13.80 -16.53
N GLN A 399 -7.81 12.61 -15.91
CA GLN A 399 -6.93 12.31 -14.78
C GLN A 399 -5.49 11.93 -15.19
N GLY A 400 -5.19 11.90 -16.49
CA GLY A 400 -3.88 11.49 -17.01
C GLY A 400 -3.58 9.99 -16.87
N ARG A 401 -4.58 9.16 -16.56
CA ARG A 401 -4.46 7.71 -16.39
C ARG A 401 -4.59 6.90 -17.69
N ALA A 402 -4.79 7.56 -18.81
CA ALA A 402 -4.67 6.93 -20.12
C ALA A 402 -3.17 6.91 -20.54
N PRO A 403 -2.64 5.82 -21.14
CA PRO A 403 -3.38 4.68 -21.71
C PRO A 403 -3.61 3.49 -20.77
N GLU A 404 -3.09 3.49 -19.53
CA GLU A 404 -3.21 2.35 -18.61
C GLU A 404 -4.68 1.95 -18.40
N GLY A 405 -5.56 2.91 -18.15
CA GLY A 405 -6.99 2.65 -17.98
C GLY A 405 -7.70 2.11 -19.24
N MET A 406 -7.07 2.20 -20.41
CA MET A 406 -7.62 1.54 -21.63
C MET A 406 -7.40 0.02 -21.60
N GLY A 407 -6.37 -0.46 -20.93
CA GLY A 407 -6.14 -1.90 -20.70
C GLY A 407 -7.16 -2.50 -19.76
N GLU A 408 -7.48 -1.80 -18.66
CA GLU A 408 -8.53 -2.18 -17.71
C GLU A 408 -9.90 -2.27 -18.37
N PHE A 409 -10.24 -1.28 -19.22
CA PHE A 409 -11.48 -1.31 -19.99
C PHE A 409 -11.57 -2.50 -20.95
N ALA A 410 -10.45 -2.90 -21.57
CA ALA A 410 -10.39 -4.07 -22.44
C ALA A 410 -10.61 -5.41 -21.71
N ALA A 411 -10.32 -5.47 -20.42
CA ALA A 411 -10.49 -6.67 -19.60
C ALA A 411 -11.96 -6.90 -19.18
N LEU A 412 -12.82 -5.87 -19.25
CA LEU A 412 -14.21 -5.93 -18.78
C LEU A 412 -15.19 -6.55 -19.79
N GLU A 413 -14.86 -6.62 -21.09
CA GLU A 413 -15.80 -7.04 -22.14
C GLU A 413 -15.13 -7.97 -23.18
N PRO A 414 -15.80 -9.05 -23.63
CA PRO A 414 -15.31 -9.87 -24.74
C PRO A 414 -15.14 -9.07 -26.04
N GLY A 415 -14.11 -9.35 -26.81
CA GLY A 415 -13.68 -8.53 -27.96
C GLY A 415 -14.75 -8.11 -28.98
N GLU A 416 -15.73 -8.98 -29.32
CA GLU A 416 -16.80 -8.63 -30.28
C GLU A 416 -17.80 -7.63 -29.69
N ASP A 417 -18.14 -7.75 -28.41
CA ASP A 417 -19.04 -6.82 -27.71
C ASP A 417 -18.37 -5.46 -27.55
N LEU A 418 -17.06 -5.41 -27.29
CA LEU A 418 -16.31 -4.17 -27.21
C LEU A 418 -16.22 -3.44 -28.56
N VAL A 419 -16.05 -4.16 -29.67
CA VAL A 419 -16.09 -3.56 -31.03
C VAL A 419 -17.46 -2.91 -31.28
N ARG A 420 -18.57 -3.58 -30.89
CA ARG A 420 -19.91 -3.02 -31.03
C ARG A 420 -20.08 -1.77 -30.16
N LEU A 421 -19.66 -1.81 -28.91
CA LEU A 421 -19.70 -0.67 -27.99
C LEU A 421 -18.95 0.54 -28.58
N VAL A 422 -17.76 0.34 -29.12
CA VAL A 422 -16.95 1.39 -29.77
C VAL A 422 -17.69 1.97 -31.00
N GLU A 423 -18.39 1.15 -31.78
CA GLU A 423 -19.22 1.66 -32.91
C GLU A 423 -20.42 2.47 -32.39
N GLU A 424 -21.02 2.09 -31.25
CA GLU A 424 -22.11 2.81 -30.60
C GLU A 424 -21.66 4.15 -30.01
N MET A 425 -20.44 4.24 -29.45
CA MET A 425 -19.86 5.48 -28.92
C MET A 425 -19.83 6.63 -29.96
N ALA A 426 -19.69 6.31 -31.25
CA ALA A 426 -19.75 7.30 -32.31
C ALA A 426 -21.16 7.88 -32.54
N LEU A 427 -22.19 7.29 -31.94
CA LEU A 427 -23.61 7.67 -32.11
C LEU A 427 -24.13 8.49 -30.93
N VAL A 428 -23.42 8.46 -29.81
CA VAL A 428 -23.82 9.10 -28.56
C VAL A 428 -23.46 10.59 -28.59
N GLU A 429 -24.38 11.43 -28.15
CA GLU A 429 -24.14 12.87 -27.95
C GLU A 429 -23.38 13.10 -26.64
N HIS A 430 -22.03 12.97 -26.71
CA HIS A 430 -21.13 13.19 -25.59
C HIS A 430 -19.99 14.12 -26.03
N PRO A 431 -19.61 15.14 -25.23
CA PRO A 431 -18.57 16.11 -25.61
C PRO A 431 -17.22 15.46 -25.89
N ASP A 432 -16.86 14.43 -25.11
CA ASP A 432 -15.56 13.77 -25.17
C ASP A 432 -15.55 12.51 -26.06
N ALA A 433 -16.67 12.16 -26.75
CA ALA A 433 -16.73 10.92 -27.52
C ALA A 433 -15.62 10.79 -28.56
N ILE A 434 -15.27 11.87 -29.26
CA ILE A 434 -14.19 11.87 -30.25
C ILE A 434 -12.82 11.67 -29.59
N VAL A 435 -12.57 12.30 -28.44
CA VAL A 435 -11.31 12.19 -27.70
C VAL A 435 -11.12 10.76 -27.21
N VAL A 436 -12.16 10.15 -26.65
CA VAL A 436 -12.15 8.75 -26.21
C VAL A 436 -11.88 7.80 -27.37
N LEU A 437 -12.58 7.98 -28.50
CA LEU A 437 -12.40 7.14 -29.68
C LEU A 437 -10.98 7.31 -30.30
N ASP A 438 -10.42 8.52 -30.33
CA ASP A 438 -9.06 8.77 -30.80
C ASP A 438 -8.04 8.04 -29.89
N MET A 439 -8.22 8.06 -28.55
CA MET A 439 -7.38 7.36 -27.59
C MET A 439 -7.47 5.83 -27.75
N LEU A 440 -8.67 5.27 -27.84
CA LEU A 440 -8.87 3.83 -28.13
C LEU A 440 -8.21 3.43 -29.45
N GLY A 441 -8.36 4.26 -30.48
CA GLY A 441 -7.76 4.04 -31.81
C GLY A 441 -6.23 4.05 -31.82
N ALA A 442 -5.61 4.77 -30.89
CA ALA A 442 -4.15 4.91 -30.76
C ALA A 442 -3.52 3.87 -29.85
N HIS A 443 -4.16 3.52 -28.74
CA HIS A 443 -3.52 2.81 -27.61
C HIS A 443 -4.15 1.45 -27.27
N HIS A 444 -5.33 1.09 -27.79
CA HIS A 444 -5.96 -0.18 -27.42
C HIS A 444 -5.15 -1.38 -27.96
N ALA A 445 -4.90 -2.38 -27.09
CA ALA A 445 -4.08 -3.54 -27.42
C ALA A 445 -4.71 -4.44 -28.52
N ASP A 446 -6.05 -4.56 -28.53
CA ASP A 446 -6.79 -5.31 -29.57
C ASP A 446 -6.84 -4.50 -30.87
N ALA A 447 -6.24 -5.04 -31.91
CA ALA A 447 -6.20 -4.40 -33.24
C ALA A 447 -7.57 -4.24 -33.89
N ALA A 448 -8.57 -5.10 -33.56
CA ALA A 448 -9.93 -4.98 -34.07
C ALA A 448 -10.65 -3.80 -33.43
N VAL A 449 -10.51 -3.64 -32.10
CA VAL A 449 -11.05 -2.50 -31.33
C VAL A 449 -10.40 -1.19 -31.80
N ALA A 450 -9.08 -1.13 -31.88
CA ALA A 450 -8.36 0.04 -32.36
C ALA A 450 -8.77 0.44 -33.78
N LYS A 451 -9.00 -0.53 -34.67
CA LYS A 451 -9.49 -0.29 -36.04
C LYS A 451 -10.93 0.22 -36.03
N ALA A 452 -11.81 -0.36 -35.21
CA ALA A 452 -13.18 0.07 -35.06
C ALA A 452 -13.25 1.52 -34.54
N ALA A 453 -12.44 1.85 -33.54
CA ALA A 453 -12.35 3.19 -32.97
C ALA A 453 -11.93 4.24 -34.02
N ARG A 454 -10.87 3.99 -34.78
CA ARG A 454 -10.47 4.88 -35.88
C ARG A 454 -11.54 5.09 -36.93
N LYS A 455 -12.31 4.04 -37.28
CA LYS A 455 -13.46 4.14 -38.21
C LYS A 455 -14.61 4.95 -37.59
N ALA A 456 -14.86 4.74 -36.28
CA ALA A 456 -15.88 5.45 -35.51
C ALA A 456 -15.59 6.96 -35.42
N VAL A 457 -14.35 7.37 -35.21
CA VAL A 457 -13.92 8.79 -35.26
C VAL A 457 -14.24 9.43 -36.61
N MET A 458 -13.91 8.76 -37.72
CA MET A 458 -14.21 9.29 -39.06
C MET A 458 -15.72 9.49 -39.25
N LYS A 459 -16.52 8.55 -38.77
CA LYS A 459 -18.00 8.64 -38.83
C LYS A 459 -18.53 9.75 -37.93
N ALA A 460 -18.00 9.94 -36.73
CA ALA A 460 -18.43 10.99 -35.82
C ALA A 460 -18.11 12.40 -36.36
N ARG A 461 -16.90 12.58 -36.95
CA ARG A 461 -16.48 13.86 -37.55
C ARG A 461 -17.24 14.25 -38.84
N SER A 462 -17.94 13.30 -39.47
CA SER A 462 -18.71 13.53 -40.69
C SER A 462 -20.20 13.87 -40.44
N ARG A 463 -20.64 13.87 -39.21
CA ARG A 463 -21.95 14.29 -38.74
C ARG A 463 -21.97 15.74 -38.32
#